data_c9fe4906195fa660fa0f6df93ab4d585
#
_entry.id   c9fe4906195fa660fa0f6df93ab4d585
#
_cell.length_a   1.000
_cell.length_b   1.000
_cell.length_c   1.000
_cell.angle_alpha   90.00
_cell.angle_beta   90.00
_cell.angle_gamma   90.00
#
_symmetry.space_group_name_H-M   'P 1'
#
loop_
_entity.id
_entity.type
_entity.pdbx_description
1 polymer ?
#
loop_
_entity_poly.entity_id
_entity_poly.type
_entity_poly.pdbx_seq_one_letter_code
_entity_poly.pdbx_strand_id
1 'polypeptide(L)'
;EKDSDVDYFIITQPNRLWVTRLLLMLFKKIFLLNSRKVFCINYFVDTETLEIEEKNIFTATELTTLIPTYGTELYNALYSKNIWIREFYPNFPKRDTIRISENKRSFIKKLFEKLLNNSLGDLLDDFAMKLFEKSNLKKYRDYNPKDFQVAFKTSKHESKHHPKFFQKRVLEDFSNKLKSIEKTFSISLD
;
A
#
# COMPACT_ATOMS: atom_id res chain seq x y z
N GLU A 1 -3.25 -7.43 19.01
CA GLU A 1 -4.64 -7.94 19.00
C GLU A 1 -4.71 -9.28 18.29
N LYS A 2 -5.51 -10.21 18.84
CA LYS A 2 -5.55 -11.62 18.41
C LYS A 2 -6.04 -11.83 16.96
N ASP A 3 -6.62 -10.80 16.34
CA ASP A 3 -7.28 -10.84 15.03
C ASP A 3 -6.78 -9.76 14.04
N SER A 4 -5.60 -9.17 14.27
CA SER A 4 -5.03 -8.21 13.33
C SER A 4 -4.39 -8.93 12.13
N ASP A 5 -4.61 -8.37 10.94
CA ASP A 5 -3.97 -8.81 9.69
C ASP A 5 -2.54 -8.27 9.61
N VAL A 6 -1.66 -8.98 8.91
CA VAL A 6 -0.34 -8.44 8.53
C VAL A 6 -0.47 -7.83 7.15
N ASP A 7 -0.45 -6.49 7.11
CA ASP A 7 -0.55 -5.72 5.86
C ASP A 7 0.82 -5.51 5.24
N TYR A 8 0.90 -5.70 3.92
CA TYR A 8 2.12 -5.51 3.16
C TYR A 8 1.99 -4.31 2.22
N PHE A 9 2.96 -3.41 2.33
CA PHE A 9 3.25 -2.37 1.36
C PHE A 9 4.37 -2.85 0.44
N ILE A 10 4.14 -2.87 -0.87
CA ILE A 10 5.05 -3.49 -1.84
C ILE A 10 5.49 -2.47 -2.89
N ILE A 11 6.80 -2.35 -3.08
CA ILE A 11 7.41 -1.53 -4.13
C ILE A 11 7.92 -2.45 -5.23
N THR A 12 7.53 -2.18 -6.47
CA THR A 12 7.89 -2.97 -7.64
C THR A 12 8.74 -2.16 -8.63
N GLN A 13 9.29 -2.83 -9.62
CA GLN A 13 9.80 -2.16 -10.83
C GLN A 13 8.63 -1.60 -11.65
N PRO A 14 8.83 -0.54 -12.45
CA PRO A 14 7.84 -0.05 -13.39
C PRO A 14 7.36 -1.15 -14.34
N ASN A 15 6.10 -1.13 -14.70
CA ASN A 15 5.45 -2.15 -15.54
C ASN A 15 5.52 -3.58 -15.00
N ARG A 16 5.65 -3.75 -13.67
CA ARG A 16 5.67 -5.07 -13.00
C ARG A 16 4.75 -5.13 -11.77
N LEU A 17 4.02 -4.06 -11.53
CA LEU A 17 3.15 -3.93 -10.35
C LEU A 17 2.03 -4.96 -10.40
N TRP A 18 1.31 -5.02 -11.49
CA TRP A 18 0.10 -5.82 -11.61
C TRP A 18 0.38 -7.30 -11.79
N VAL A 19 1.41 -7.65 -12.57
CA VAL A 19 1.86 -9.04 -12.69
C VAL A 19 2.40 -9.55 -11.34
N THR A 20 3.13 -8.72 -10.59
CA THR A 20 3.58 -9.06 -9.24
C THR A 20 2.39 -9.28 -8.32
N ARG A 21 1.42 -8.38 -8.34
CA ARG A 21 0.18 -8.52 -7.56
C ARG A 21 -0.56 -9.80 -7.88
N LEU A 22 -0.69 -10.14 -9.17
CA LEU A 22 -1.32 -11.37 -9.63
C LEU A 22 -0.58 -12.61 -9.09
N LEU A 23 0.74 -12.65 -9.23
CA LEU A 23 1.56 -13.76 -8.74
C LEU A 23 1.46 -13.93 -7.22
N LEU A 24 1.49 -12.85 -6.46
CA LEU A 24 1.34 -12.89 -5.00
C LEU A 24 -0.07 -13.30 -4.57
N MET A 25 -1.11 -12.93 -5.32
CA MET A 25 -2.46 -13.42 -5.06
C MET A 25 -2.61 -14.91 -5.36
N LEU A 26 -1.99 -15.40 -6.43
CA LEU A 26 -1.94 -16.82 -6.74
C LEU A 26 -1.17 -17.60 -5.66
N PHE A 27 -0.01 -17.11 -5.25
CA PHE A 27 0.76 -17.67 -4.14
C PHE A 27 -0.09 -17.76 -2.86
N LYS A 28 -0.74 -16.67 -2.48
CA LYS A 28 -1.62 -16.61 -1.32
C LYS A 28 -2.74 -17.65 -1.41
N LYS A 29 -3.36 -17.78 -2.58
CA LYS A 29 -4.47 -18.72 -2.80
C LYS A 29 -4.00 -20.17 -2.70
N ILE A 30 -2.85 -20.50 -3.28
CA ILE A 30 -2.34 -21.88 -3.37
C ILE A 30 -1.70 -22.31 -2.04
N PHE A 31 -0.83 -21.48 -1.46
CA PHE A 31 0.01 -21.89 -0.33
C PHE A 31 -0.51 -21.41 1.03
N LEU A 32 -1.29 -20.33 1.07
CA LEU A 32 -1.78 -19.76 2.32
C LEU A 32 -3.31 -19.88 2.47
N LEU A 33 -3.95 -20.75 1.70
CA LEU A 33 -5.40 -20.98 1.71
C LEU A 33 -6.20 -19.66 1.70
N ASN A 34 -5.69 -18.66 1.00
CA ASN A 34 -6.23 -17.30 0.93
C ASN A 34 -6.34 -16.57 2.28
N SER A 35 -5.54 -16.93 3.27
CA SER A 35 -5.53 -16.29 4.58
C SER A 35 -5.18 -14.80 4.48
N ARG A 36 -6.04 -13.94 4.97
CA ARG A 36 -5.76 -12.49 5.11
C ARG A 36 -4.89 -12.22 6.32
N LYS A 37 -5.08 -12.95 7.41
CA LYS A 37 -4.37 -12.77 8.67
C LYS A 37 -2.85 -12.80 8.52
N VAL A 38 -2.34 -13.68 7.65
CA VAL A 38 -0.89 -13.88 7.48
C VAL A 38 -0.33 -13.03 6.34
N PHE A 39 -1.14 -12.74 5.31
CA PHE A 39 -0.64 -12.11 4.10
C PHE A 39 -1.72 -11.24 3.45
N CYS A 40 -1.81 -9.98 3.88
CA CYS A 40 -2.71 -8.99 3.31
C CYS A 40 -1.94 -8.01 2.43
N ILE A 41 -2.10 -8.13 1.11
CA ILE A 41 -1.41 -7.31 0.12
C ILE A 41 -2.31 -6.18 -0.34
N ASN A 42 -2.31 -5.07 0.42
CA ASN A 42 -3.26 -3.99 0.24
C ASN A 42 -2.75 -2.87 -0.65
N TYR A 43 -1.44 -2.58 -0.62
CA TYR A 43 -0.91 -1.41 -1.28
C TYR A 43 0.36 -1.73 -2.08
N PHE A 44 0.36 -1.33 -3.34
CA PHE A 44 1.51 -1.43 -4.24
C PHE A 44 1.79 -0.07 -4.87
N VAL A 45 3.05 0.25 -5.00
CA VAL A 45 3.57 1.33 -5.85
C VAL A 45 4.74 0.81 -6.67
N ASP A 46 5.11 1.51 -7.70
CA ASP A 46 6.38 1.25 -8.36
C ASP A 46 7.43 2.31 -8.02
N THR A 47 8.67 2.11 -8.50
CA THR A 47 9.78 3.00 -8.20
C THR A 47 9.68 4.38 -8.87
N GLU A 48 8.76 4.59 -9.81
CA GLU A 48 8.52 5.89 -10.43
C GLU A 48 7.55 6.75 -9.62
N THR A 49 6.69 6.12 -8.79
CA THR A 49 5.65 6.82 -8.02
C THR A 49 5.74 6.49 -6.52
N LEU A 50 6.84 6.89 -5.91
CA LEU A 50 7.07 6.69 -4.47
C LEU A 50 6.42 7.76 -3.59
N GLU A 51 6.09 8.93 -4.14
CA GLU A 51 5.36 9.96 -3.39
C GLU A 51 3.88 9.60 -3.35
N ILE A 52 3.35 9.50 -2.13
CA ILE A 52 1.93 9.19 -1.91
C ILE A 52 1.13 10.49 -1.98
N GLU A 53 0.17 10.54 -2.89
CA GLU A 53 -0.64 11.74 -3.15
C GLU A 53 -1.61 12.10 -2.02
N GLU A 54 -2.14 11.09 -1.33
CA GLU A 54 -3.12 11.26 -0.26
C GLU A 54 -2.45 11.70 1.04
N LYS A 55 -2.17 13.01 1.16
CA LYS A 55 -1.49 13.63 2.32
C LYS A 55 -2.49 13.92 3.44
N ASN A 56 -2.71 12.96 4.32
CA ASN A 56 -3.59 13.07 5.49
C ASN A 56 -3.05 12.26 6.66
N ILE A 57 -3.63 12.46 7.86
CA ILE A 57 -3.16 11.80 9.09
C ILE A 57 -3.22 10.28 9.02
N PHE A 58 -4.19 9.68 8.31
CA PHE A 58 -4.29 8.24 8.13
C PHE A 58 -3.08 7.70 7.35
N THR A 59 -2.80 8.28 6.17
CA THR A 59 -1.68 7.85 5.33
C THR A 59 -0.33 8.17 5.99
N ALA A 60 -0.22 9.31 6.69
CA ALA A 60 0.96 9.63 7.49
C ALA A 60 1.21 8.55 8.55
N THR A 61 0.17 8.10 9.25
CA THR A 61 0.26 7.02 10.24
C THR A 61 0.72 5.71 9.60
N GLU A 62 0.13 5.32 8.47
CA GLU A 62 0.53 4.11 7.74
C GLU A 62 2.02 4.17 7.36
N LEU A 63 2.48 5.27 6.77
CA LEU A 63 3.88 5.43 6.35
C LEU A 63 4.86 5.44 7.54
N THR A 64 4.50 6.07 8.66
CA THR A 64 5.35 6.11 9.86
C THR A 64 5.41 4.77 10.58
N THR A 65 4.40 3.95 10.47
CA THR A 65 4.35 2.63 11.11
C THR A 65 4.91 1.51 10.26
N LEU A 66 5.31 1.78 9.00
CA LEU A 66 5.96 0.78 8.14
C LEU A 66 7.20 0.18 8.81
N ILE A 67 7.28 -1.15 8.78
CA ILE A 67 8.46 -1.89 9.20
C ILE A 67 9.15 -2.39 7.95
N PRO A 68 10.32 -1.82 7.57
CA PRO A 68 11.04 -2.27 6.38
C PRO A 68 11.56 -3.70 6.60
N THR A 69 11.17 -4.62 5.73
CA THR A 69 11.56 -6.03 5.80
C THR A 69 12.55 -6.40 4.70
N TYR A 70 12.56 -5.64 3.60
CA TYR A 70 13.45 -5.86 2.45
C TYR A 70 13.62 -4.55 1.66
N GLY A 71 14.81 -4.34 1.05
CA GLY A 71 15.07 -3.21 0.15
C GLY A 71 15.31 -1.89 0.87
N THR A 72 16.40 -1.80 1.64
CA THR A 72 16.80 -0.60 2.40
C THR A 72 16.82 0.66 1.55
N GLU A 73 17.37 0.59 0.32
CA GLU A 73 17.44 1.75 -0.60
C GLU A 73 16.05 2.26 -0.98
N LEU A 74 15.12 1.34 -1.30
CA LEU A 74 13.74 1.69 -1.67
C LEU A 74 12.97 2.27 -0.49
N TYR A 75 13.17 1.74 0.73
CA TYR A 75 12.59 2.33 1.93
C TYR A 75 13.11 3.75 2.17
N ASN A 76 14.41 3.97 1.98
CA ASN A 76 15.02 5.29 2.10
C ASN A 76 14.46 6.27 1.06
N ALA A 77 14.30 5.83 -0.18
CA ALA A 77 13.72 6.63 -1.25
C ALA A 77 12.24 6.96 -0.98
N LEU A 78 11.45 5.97 -0.55
CA LEU A 78 10.05 6.16 -0.15
C LEU A 78 9.94 7.22 0.95
N TYR A 79 10.75 7.09 2.02
CA TYR A 79 10.74 8.04 3.13
C TYR A 79 11.11 9.46 2.68
N SER A 80 12.13 9.61 1.83
CA SER A 80 12.59 10.90 1.33
C SER A 80 11.56 11.58 0.44
N LYS A 81 10.81 10.81 -0.37
CA LYS A 81 9.74 11.34 -1.20
C LYS A 81 8.48 11.74 -0.40
N ASN A 82 8.32 11.20 0.81
CA ASN A 82 7.15 11.45 1.65
C ASN A 82 7.50 12.25 2.92
N ILE A 83 8.40 13.22 2.80
CA ILE A 83 8.83 14.07 3.95
C ILE A 83 7.67 14.88 4.55
N TRP A 84 6.58 15.08 3.81
CA TRP A 84 5.34 15.70 4.25
C TRP A 84 4.72 15.04 5.48
N ILE A 85 5.04 13.76 5.76
CA ILE A 85 4.59 13.08 7.00
C ILE A 85 5.00 13.83 8.27
N ARG A 86 6.06 14.65 8.21
CA ARG A 86 6.51 15.47 9.33
C ARG A 86 5.57 16.62 9.67
N GLU A 87 4.67 16.98 8.78
CA GLU A 87 3.59 17.94 9.09
C GLU A 87 2.64 17.37 10.15
N PHE A 88 2.42 16.03 10.14
CA PHE A 88 1.59 15.33 11.12
C PHE A 88 2.41 14.76 12.29
N TYR A 89 3.64 14.34 12.04
CA TYR A 89 4.54 13.70 13.00
C TYR A 89 5.94 14.34 12.97
N PRO A 90 6.11 15.57 13.47
CA PRO A 90 7.37 16.31 13.34
C PRO A 90 8.56 15.60 13.99
N ASN A 91 8.33 14.91 15.09
CA ASN A 91 9.36 14.20 15.86
C ASN A 91 9.51 12.72 15.49
N PHE A 92 8.85 12.26 14.42
CA PHE A 92 8.91 10.84 14.07
C PHE A 92 10.29 10.50 13.51
N PRO A 93 11.04 9.58 14.15
CA PRO A 93 12.32 9.11 13.63
C PRO A 93 12.09 8.14 12.48
N LYS A 94 12.88 8.27 11.43
CA LYS A 94 12.97 7.24 10.40
C LYS A 94 13.39 5.91 11.06
N ARG A 95 12.74 4.80 10.68
CA ARG A 95 13.08 3.48 11.20
C ARG A 95 14.50 3.09 10.83
N ASP A 96 15.18 2.45 11.79
CA ASP A 96 16.49 1.88 11.56
C ASP A 96 16.39 0.66 10.62
N THR A 97 17.25 0.65 9.62
CA THR A 97 17.31 -0.39 8.59
C THR A 97 18.51 -1.34 8.75
N ILE A 98 19.30 -1.18 9.81
CA ILE A 98 20.53 -1.99 10.04
C ILE A 98 20.23 -3.49 10.12
N ARG A 99 19.04 -3.86 10.57
CA ARG A 99 18.62 -5.27 10.73
C ARG A 99 17.95 -5.86 9.48
N ILE A 100 17.84 -5.11 8.38
CA ILE A 100 17.28 -5.64 7.16
C ILE A 100 18.33 -6.54 6.51
N SER A 101 18.05 -7.83 6.48
CA SER A 101 18.85 -8.77 5.72
C SER A 101 18.58 -8.56 4.24
N GLU A 102 19.54 -8.00 3.52
CA GLU A 102 19.50 -8.03 2.06
C GLU A 102 19.84 -9.45 1.59
N ASN A 103 18.80 -10.28 1.55
CA ASN A 103 18.95 -11.65 1.09
C ASN A 103 19.47 -11.69 -0.34
N LYS A 104 20.46 -12.57 -0.56
CA LYS A 104 20.93 -12.92 -1.90
C LYS A 104 19.73 -13.22 -2.79
N ARG A 105 19.68 -12.59 -3.97
CA ARG A 105 18.57 -12.78 -4.93
C ARG A 105 18.28 -14.26 -5.12
N SER A 106 17.10 -14.70 -4.72
CA SER A 106 16.65 -16.08 -4.90
C SER A 106 16.72 -16.45 -6.38
N PHE A 107 17.12 -17.68 -6.69
CA PHE A 107 17.08 -18.21 -8.06
C PHE A 107 15.69 -18.06 -8.70
N ILE A 108 14.64 -18.29 -7.94
CA ILE A 108 13.24 -18.12 -8.36
C ILE A 108 12.98 -16.65 -8.78
N LYS A 109 13.42 -15.69 -7.98
CA LYS A 109 13.29 -14.26 -8.32
C LYS A 109 14.00 -13.93 -9.63
N LYS A 110 15.24 -14.38 -9.79
CA LYS A 110 16.00 -14.16 -11.05
C LYS A 110 15.32 -14.78 -12.27
N LEU A 111 14.71 -15.95 -12.10
CA LEU A 111 13.99 -16.63 -13.17
C LEU A 111 12.77 -15.81 -13.60
N PHE A 112 11.94 -15.35 -12.66
CA PHE A 112 10.79 -14.51 -12.96
C PHE A 112 11.19 -13.15 -13.53
N GLU A 113 12.24 -12.50 -13.02
CA GLU A 113 12.77 -11.27 -13.56
C GLU A 113 13.20 -11.47 -15.04
N LYS A 114 13.93 -12.54 -15.34
CA LYS A 114 14.37 -12.86 -16.71
C LYS A 114 13.18 -13.12 -17.65
N LEU A 115 12.17 -13.84 -17.21
CA LEU A 115 10.99 -14.18 -18.01
C LEU A 115 10.07 -12.99 -18.26
N LEU A 116 9.99 -12.06 -17.30
CA LEU A 116 9.03 -10.97 -17.34
C LEU A 116 9.65 -9.62 -17.69
N ASN A 117 10.99 -9.47 -17.68
CA ASN A 117 11.64 -8.20 -17.97
C ASN A 117 11.80 -7.96 -19.50
N ASN A 118 10.66 -7.96 -20.18
CA ASN A 118 10.56 -7.79 -21.64
C ASN A 118 9.13 -7.33 -21.99
N SER A 119 8.88 -7.08 -23.28
CA SER A 119 7.58 -6.61 -23.79
C SER A 119 6.41 -7.55 -23.46
N LEU A 120 6.65 -8.86 -23.34
CA LEU A 120 5.62 -9.82 -22.90
C LEU A 120 5.22 -9.53 -21.45
N GLY A 121 6.19 -9.23 -20.58
CA GLY A 121 5.92 -8.83 -19.21
C GLY A 121 5.11 -7.54 -19.13
N ASP A 122 5.37 -6.56 -20.00
CA ASP A 122 4.59 -5.31 -20.08
C ASP A 122 3.13 -5.59 -20.48
N LEU A 123 2.92 -6.45 -21.47
CA LEU A 123 1.58 -6.86 -21.89
C LEU A 123 0.83 -7.62 -20.80
N LEU A 124 1.52 -8.49 -20.09
CA LEU A 124 0.93 -9.24 -18.96
C LEU A 124 0.57 -8.30 -17.79
N ASP A 125 1.39 -7.30 -17.51
CA ASP A 125 1.11 -6.30 -16.48
C ASP A 125 -0.13 -5.47 -16.83
N ASP A 126 -0.22 -4.96 -18.06
CA ASP A 126 -1.37 -4.22 -18.56
C ASP A 126 -2.65 -5.08 -18.57
N PHE A 127 -2.54 -6.35 -18.95
CA PHE A 127 -3.67 -7.28 -18.92
C PHE A 127 -4.13 -7.55 -17.48
N ALA A 128 -3.21 -7.80 -16.56
CA ALA A 128 -3.51 -7.99 -15.15
C ALA A 128 -4.18 -6.75 -14.55
N MET A 129 -3.69 -5.53 -14.85
CA MET A 129 -4.31 -4.28 -14.42
C MET A 129 -5.78 -4.21 -14.83
N LYS A 130 -6.07 -4.39 -16.12
CA LYS A 130 -7.45 -4.37 -16.66
C LYS A 130 -8.35 -5.42 -16.02
N LEU A 131 -7.80 -6.60 -15.75
CA LEU A 131 -8.54 -7.69 -15.09
C LEU A 131 -8.94 -7.30 -13.65
N PHE A 132 -8.00 -6.72 -12.89
CA PHE A 132 -8.26 -6.25 -11.52
C PHE A 132 -9.26 -5.08 -11.51
N GLU A 133 -9.09 -4.11 -12.39
CA GLU A 133 -10.00 -2.98 -12.52
C GLU A 133 -11.43 -3.45 -12.79
N LYS A 134 -11.61 -4.29 -13.82
CA LYS A 134 -12.92 -4.86 -14.16
C LYS A 134 -13.52 -5.66 -13.01
N SER A 135 -12.70 -6.43 -12.30
CA SER A 135 -13.13 -7.20 -11.12
C SER A 135 -13.60 -6.28 -9.99
N ASN A 136 -12.85 -5.20 -9.70
CA ASN A 136 -13.22 -4.24 -8.67
C ASN A 136 -14.50 -3.48 -9.03
N LEU A 137 -14.62 -3.00 -10.25
CA LEU A 137 -15.83 -2.31 -10.74
C LEU A 137 -17.06 -3.22 -10.62
N LYS A 138 -16.94 -4.50 -10.99
CA LYS A 138 -18.04 -5.46 -10.86
C LYS A 138 -18.41 -5.76 -9.40
N LYS A 139 -17.40 -5.95 -8.54
CA LYS A 139 -17.59 -6.37 -7.15
C LYS A 139 -18.09 -5.23 -6.26
N TYR A 140 -17.70 -4.00 -6.56
CA TYR A 140 -17.97 -2.81 -5.74
C TYR A 140 -18.81 -1.78 -6.48
N ARG A 141 -19.70 -2.24 -7.35
CA ARG A 141 -20.59 -1.38 -8.17
C ARG A 141 -21.51 -0.45 -7.36
N ASP A 142 -21.75 -0.81 -6.09
CA ASP A 142 -22.63 -0.03 -5.20
C ASP A 142 -21.90 1.13 -4.50
N TYR A 143 -20.58 1.28 -4.74
CA TYR A 143 -19.82 2.43 -4.26
C TYR A 143 -20.09 3.64 -5.14
N ASN A 144 -20.25 4.83 -4.51
CA ASN A 144 -20.23 6.04 -5.29
C ASN A 144 -18.82 6.29 -5.88
N PRO A 145 -18.69 7.04 -7.00
CA PRO A 145 -17.41 7.20 -7.69
C PRO A 145 -16.28 7.78 -6.83
N LYS A 146 -16.58 8.73 -5.94
CA LYS A 146 -15.58 9.34 -5.06
C LYS A 146 -15.04 8.34 -4.02
N ASP A 147 -15.94 7.63 -3.35
CA ASP A 147 -15.57 6.63 -2.36
C ASP A 147 -14.84 5.43 -3.01
N PHE A 148 -15.23 5.08 -4.26
CA PHE A 148 -14.53 4.05 -5.03
C PHE A 148 -13.08 4.45 -5.31
N GLN A 149 -12.82 5.68 -5.76
CA GLN A 149 -11.47 6.17 -6.03
C GLN A 149 -10.57 6.22 -4.78
N VAL A 150 -11.13 6.55 -3.63
CA VAL A 150 -10.39 6.53 -2.35
C VAL A 150 -10.07 5.11 -1.92
N ALA A 151 -11.02 4.17 -2.07
CA ALA A 151 -10.86 2.80 -1.61
C ALA A 151 -10.03 1.94 -2.58
N PHE A 152 -10.09 2.23 -3.88
CA PHE A 152 -9.49 1.39 -4.95
C PHE A 152 -8.76 2.25 -5.96
N LYS A 153 -7.48 2.52 -5.73
CA LYS A 153 -6.64 3.10 -6.77
C LYS A 153 -6.18 2.01 -7.74
N THR A 154 -6.36 2.28 -9.02
CA THR A 154 -5.91 1.40 -10.11
C THR A 154 -5.29 2.27 -11.19
N SER A 155 -3.96 2.34 -11.18
CA SER A 155 -3.17 3.00 -12.20
C SER A 155 -2.00 2.12 -12.60
N LYS A 156 -1.21 2.55 -13.58
CA LYS A 156 0.01 1.83 -13.99
C LYS A 156 1.03 1.73 -12.86
N HIS A 157 1.07 2.74 -11.98
CA HIS A 157 2.11 2.94 -10.96
C HIS A 157 1.62 2.71 -9.54
N GLU A 158 0.31 2.54 -9.34
CA GLU A 158 -0.27 2.43 -7.99
C GLU A 158 -1.47 1.48 -7.98
N SER A 159 -1.52 0.62 -6.97
CA SER A 159 -2.67 -0.22 -6.70
C SER A 159 -2.98 -0.26 -5.21
N LYS A 160 -4.12 0.32 -4.83
CA LYS A 160 -4.64 0.34 -3.46
C LYS A 160 -5.93 -0.49 -3.39
N HIS A 161 -6.12 -1.20 -2.29
CA HIS A 161 -7.32 -2.00 -2.06
C HIS A 161 -7.73 -1.97 -0.60
N HIS A 162 -8.45 -0.91 -0.21
CA HIS A 162 -8.98 -0.70 1.13
C HIS A 162 -10.53 -0.69 1.12
N PRO A 163 -11.17 -1.87 0.99
CA PRO A 163 -12.63 -1.96 0.96
C PRO A 163 -13.26 -1.55 2.30
N LYS A 164 -14.60 -1.42 2.33
CA LYS A 164 -15.39 -1.08 3.52
C LYS A 164 -15.15 0.33 4.06
N PHE A 165 -14.72 1.27 3.22
CA PHE A 165 -14.51 2.68 3.60
C PHE A 165 -13.58 2.86 4.80
N PHE A 166 -12.60 1.96 4.99
CA PHE A 166 -11.79 1.94 6.20
C PHE A 166 -11.10 3.27 6.47
N GLN A 167 -10.39 3.81 5.48
CA GLN A 167 -9.74 5.12 5.60
C GLN A 167 -10.74 6.23 5.94
N LYS A 168 -11.88 6.29 5.24
CA LYS A 168 -12.92 7.31 5.48
C LYS A 168 -13.44 7.24 6.91
N ARG A 169 -13.78 6.05 7.41
CA ARG A 169 -14.24 5.86 8.80
C ARG A 169 -13.20 6.31 9.82
N VAL A 170 -11.94 5.94 9.64
CA VAL A 170 -10.86 6.34 10.54
C VAL A 170 -10.70 7.87 10.58
N LEU A 171 -10.75 8.53 9.43
CA LEU A 171 -10.65 9.99 9.35
C LEU A 171 -11.86 10.69 9.97
N GLU A 172 -13.07 10.17 9.76
CA GLU A 172 -14.30 10.69 10.38
C GLU A 172 -14.26 10.50 11.90
N ASP A 173 -13.89 9.32 12.40
CA ASP A 173 -13.76 9.04 13.82
C ASP A 173 -12.70 9.90 14.49
N PHE A 174 -11.57 10.12 13.82
CA PHE A 174 -10.52 11.02 14.29
C PHE A 174 -11.03 12.46 14.42
N SER A 175 -11.65 12.99 13.35
CA SER A 175 -12.25 14.34 13.38
C SER A 175 -13.29 14.51 14.49
N ASN A 176 -14.15 13.51 14.67
CA ASN A 176 -15.17 13.55 15.72
C ASN A 176 -14.56 13.55 17.13
N LYS A 177 -13.48 12.79 17.35
CA LYS A 177 -12.74 12.79 18.62
C LYS A 177 -12.08 14.13 18.89
N LEU A 178 -11.44 14.75 17.87
CA LEU A 178 -10.86 16.09 18.04
C LEU A 178 -11.92 17.10 18.46
N LYS A 179 -13.03 17.19 17.74
CA LYS A 179 -14.15 18.09 18.09
C LYS A 179 -14.69 17.87 19.50
N SER A 180 -14.74 16.61 19.94
CA SER A 180 -15.16 16.27 21.31
C SER A 180 -14.17 16.80 22.36
N ILE A 181 -12.86 16.70 22.09
CA ILE A 181 -11.81 17.23 22.97
C ILE A 181 -11.87 18.75 23.02
N GLU A 182 -11.95 19.42 21.87
CA GLU A 182 -12.08 20.88 21.77
C GLU A 182 -13.25 21.40 22.59
N LYS A 183 -14.42 20.75 22.45
CA LYS A 183 -15.61 21.09 23.21
C LYS A 183 -15.44 20.86 24.72
N THR A 184 -14.81 19.74 25.10
CA THR A 184 -14.65 19.37 26.52
C THR A 184 -13.69 20.32 27.25
N PHE A 185 -12.62 20.71 26.59
CA PHE A 185 -11.56 21.52 27.18
C PHE A 185 -11.60 22.98 26.77
N SER A 186 -12.57 23.41 25.94
CA SER A 186 -12.71 24.76 25.40
C SER A 186 -11.40 25.28 24.74
N ILE A 187 -10.73 24.43 23.96
CA ILE A 187 -9.51 24.70 23.22
C ILE A 187 -9.75 24.55 21.72
N SER A 188 -8.86 25.15 20.89
CA SER A 188 -8.75 24.85 19.44
C SER A 188 -7.54 23.96 19.21
N LEU A 189 -7.69 22.94 18.36
CA LEU A 189 -6.64 21.98 17.97
C LEU A 189 -6.35 22.12 16.47
N ASP A 190 -6.15 23.37 16.01
CA ASP A 190 -5.78 23.70 14.62
C ASP A 190 -4.42 23.14 14.24
#